data_7d5c657a1d5d9bfe46412ccb4a8f257c
#
_entry.id   7d5c657a1d5d9bfe46412ccb4a8f257c
#
_cell.length_a   1.000
_cell.length_b   1.000
_cell.length_c   1.000
_cell.angle_alpha   90.00
_cell.angle_beta   90.00
_cell.angle_gamma   90.00
#
_symmetry.space_group_name_H-M   'P 1'
#
loop_
_entity.id
_entity.type
_entity.pdbx_description
1 polymer ?
#
loop_
_entity_poly.entity_id
_entity_poly.type
_entity_poly.pdbx_seq_one_letter_code
_entity_poly.pdbx_strand_id
1 'polypeptide(L)'
;MNSRREVSISKCLQGFFSEEGTLSKSLPSYEFRPEQLAMATAVARAIETERILLLEAGTGVGKSLAYLAPAIIHAIQEEKHIYIGTGTKTLQHQLMEKELPFLKRYLESSFSYALCVGSENYVCERRLGGGAFPGQEDLFPNPDEISQLRAWAQTCRQGLRSELDFPCSPQTWHQICRVPELCAGQKCPKGGDCFYQRARARIARATVRVGNHHLLFADLQSDWEYLPPRIS
;
A
#
# COMPACT_ATOMS: atom_id res chain seq x y z
N MET A 1 27.01 -20.96 1.01
CA MET A 1 26.43 -21.07 2.37
C MET A 1 26.78 -19.81 3.12
N ASN A 2 25.89 -18.83 3.12
CA ASN A 2 26.14 -17.53 3.76
C ASN A 2 25.40 -17.53 5.10
N SER A 3 26.14 -17.73 6.18
CA SER A 3 25.66 -17.64 7.56
C SER A 3 25.37 -16.16 7.88
N ARG A 4 24.21 -15.65 7.43
CA ARG A 4 23.62 -14.49 8.10
C ARG A 4 23.18 -14.98 9.46
N ARG A 5 23.86 -14.55 10.54
CA ARG A 5 23.40 -14.77 11.91
C ARG A 5 21.98 -14.24 11.98
N GLU A 6 21.02 -15.13 12.15
CA GLU A 6 19.62 -14.79 12.41
C GLU A 6 19.57 -14.01 13.72
N VAL A 7 19.52 -12.70 13.60
CA VAL A 7 19.26 -11.86 14.77
C VAL A 7 17.77 -12.01 15.07
N SER A 8 17.43 -12.54 16.24
CA SER A 8 16.05 -12.68 16.69
C SER A 8 15.27 -11.37 16.51
N ILE A 9 14.03 -11.45 16.01
CA ILE A 9 13.15 -10.29 15.85
C ILE A 9 13.04 -9.52 17.17
N SER A 10 12.89 -10.21 18.29
CA SER A 10 12.88 -9.60 19.65
C SER A 10 14.09 -8.72 19.91
N LYS A 11 15.29 -9.15 19.52
CA LYS A 11 16.50 -8.36 19.70
C LYS A 11 16.52 -7.11 18.83
N CYS A 12 16.03 -7.23 17.59
CA CYS A 12 15.86 -6.07 16.70
C CYS A 12 14.86 -5.07 17.28
N LEU A 13 13.74 -5.54 17.85
CA LEU A 13 12.73 -4.69 18.45
C LEU A 13 13.25 -3.96 19.71
N GLN A 14 14.00 -4.64 20.54
CA GLN A 14 14.65 -3.99 21.68
C GLN A 14 15.65 -2.92 21.22
N GLY A 15 16.49 -3.23 20.25
CA GLY A 15 17.40 -2.25 19.65
C GLY A 15 16.70 -1.06 19.00
N PHE A 16 15.47 -1.22 18.57
CA PHE A 16 14.68 -0.17 17.93
C PHE A 16 13.89 0.70 18.92
N PHE A 17 13.14 0.08 19.84
CA PHE A 17 12.18 0.76 20.73
C PHE A 17 12.70 1.11 22.13
N SER A 18 13.82 0.50 22.62
CA SER A 18 14.28 0.72 23.99
C SER A 18 14.74 2.17 24.25
N GLU A 19 14.94 2.50 25.53
CA GLU A 19 15.47 3.81 25.95
C GLU A 19 16.82 4.15 25.30
N GLU A 20 17.65 3.14 25.06
CA GLU A 20 18.94 3.28 24.38
C GLU A 20 18.86 2.87 22.89
N GLY A 21 17.64 2.67 22.37
CA GLY A 21 17.38 2.19 21.02
C GLY A 21 17.57 3.24 19.93
N THR A 22 17.36 2.81 18.69
CA THR A 22 17.48 3.67 17.50
C THR A 22 16.53 4.87 17.57
N LEU A 23 15.29 4.68 18.04
CA LEU A 23 14.31 5.77 18.12
C LEU A 23 14.73 6.84 19.13
N SER A 24 15.18 6.44 20.31
CA SER A 24 15.63 7.37 21.35
C SER A 24 16.85 8.18 20.93
N LYS A 25 17.77 7.56 20.21
CA LYS A 25 18.97 8.23 19.68
C LYS A 25 18.68 9.17 18.51
N SER A 26 17.66 8.85 17.71
CA SER A 26 17.37 9.56 16.45
C SER A 26 16.31 10.65 16.58
N LEU A 27 15.49 10.60 17.63
CA LEU A 27 14.35 11.49 17.82
C LEU A 27 14.39 12.14 19.20
N PRO A 28 14.76 13.42 19.32
CA PRO A 28 14.86 14.09 20.62
C PRO A 28 13.56 14.14 21.43
N SER A 29 12.40 13.99 20.77
CA SER A 29 11.07 13.98 21.40
C SER A 29 10.51 12.57 21.61
N TYR A 30 11.31 11.53 21.39
CA TYR A 30 10.85 10.15 21.60
C TYR A 30 10.82 9.83 23.10
N GLU A 31 9.68 9.40 23.58
CA GLU A 31 9.51 8.81 24.90
C GLU A 31 9.40 7.30 24.76
N PHE A 32 10.25 6.59 25.48
CA PHE A 32 10.13 5.14 25.59
C PHE A 32 8.80 4.75 26.26
N ARG A 33 8.09 3.83 25.64
CA ARG A 33 6.80 3.32 26.10
C ARG A 33 6.88 1.80 26.22
N PRO A 34 6.95 1.27 27.44
CA PRO A 34 7.01 -0.18 27.67
C PRO A 34 5.88 -0.94 27.00
N GLU A 35 4.67 -0.35 26.95
CA GLU A 35 3.49 -0.94 26.31
C GLU A 35 3.66 -1.08 24.79
N GLN A 36 4.36 -0.14 24.15
CA GLN A 36 4.66 -0.22 22.72
C GLN A 36 5.61 -1.39 22.41
N LEU A 37 6.67 -1.54 23.21
CA LEU A 37 7.61 -2.64 23.08
C LEU A 37 6.96 -3.99 23.42
N ALA A 38 6.11 -4.04 24.45
CA ALA A 38 5.35 -5.24 24.80
C ALA A 38 4.42 -5.67 23.67
N MET A 39 3.69 -4.72 23.06
CA MET A 39 2.85 -4.97 21.89
C MET A 39 3.68 -5.48 20.72
N ALA A 40 4.79 -4.84 20.37
CA ALA A 40 5.66 -5.25 19.28
C ALA A 40 6.20 -6.67 19.49
N THR A 41 6.59 -7.01 20.71
CA THR A 41 7.06 -8.35 21.08
C THR A 41 5.94 -9.40 20.97
N ALA A 42 4.72 -9.06 21.38
CA ALA A 42 3.57 -9.96 21.23
C ALA A 42 3.25 -10.24 19.76
N VAL A 43 3.32 -9.21 18.90
CA VAL A 43 3.13 -9.37 17.44
C VAL A 43 4.24 -10.26 16.85
N ALA A 44 5.51 -10.02 17.19
CA ALA A 44 6.62 -10.84 16.73
C ALA A 44 6.41 -12.31 17.09
N ARG A 45 6.06 -12.59 18.35
CA ARG A 45 5.79 -13.96 18.82
C ARG A 45 4.62 -14.61 18.09
N ALA A 46 3.56 -13.87 17.82
CA ALA A 46 2.40 -14.39 17.09
C ALA A 46 2.78 -14.78 15.65
N ILE A 47 3.58 -13.96 14.99
CA ILE A 47 4.08 -14.24 13.64
C ILE A 47 5.01 -15.46 13.65
N GLU A 48 5.99 -15.51 14.54
CA GLU A 48 6.95 -16.62 14.67
C GLU A 48 6.27 -17.97 14.99
N THR A 49 5.15 -17.93 15.71
CA THR A 49 4.40 -19.12 16.10
C THR A 49 3.16 -19.39 15.23
N GLU A 50 2.97 -18.61 14.16
CA GLU A 50 1.84 -18.72 13.22
C GLU A 50 0.48 -18.69 13.92
N ARG A 51 0.33 -17.80 14.93
CA ARG A 51 -0.90 -17.70 15.73
C ARG A 51 -1.67 -16.43 15.42
N ILE A 52 -2.98 -16.52 15.54
CA ILE A 52 -3.86 -15.35 15.53
C ILE A 52 -3.66 -14.58 16.83
N LEU A 53 -3.45 -13.27 16.71
CA LEU A 53 -3.33 -12.37 17.84
C LEU A 53 -4.40 -11.29 17.76
N LEU A 54 -5.15 -11.12 18.83
CA LEU A 54 -6.07 -10.00 19.02
C LEU A 54 -5.48 -9.07 20.08
N LEU A 55 -5.30 -7.80 19.71
CA LEU A 55 -4.73 -6.77 20.58
C LEU A 55 -5.65 -5.57 20.68
N GLU A 56 -5.86 -5.12 21.89
CA GLU A 56 -6.47 -3.83 22.19
C GLU A 56 -5.45 -2.92 22.87
N ALA A 57 -5.32 -1.71 22.39
CA ALA A 57 -4.41 -0.72 22.97
C ALA A 57 -5.03 0.67 22.88
N GLY A 58 -4.83 1.49 23.90
CA GLY A 58 -5.31 2.88 23.98
C GLY A 58 -4.75 3.76 22.86
N THR A 59 -5.31 4.97 22.70
CA THR A 59 -4.75 5.98 21.82
C THR A 59 -3.39 6.45 22.34
N GLY A 60 -2.48 6.83 21.43
CA GLY A 60 -1.17 7.37 21.82
C GLY A 60 -0.07 6.35 22.11
N VAL A 61 -0.37 5.06 22.26
CA VAL A 61 0.64 4.00 22.52
C VAL A 61 1.64 3.80 21.36
N GLY A 62 1.36 4.35 20.17
CA GLY A 62 2.20 4.12 18.99
C GLY A 62 1.95 2.77 18.32
N LYS A 63 0.68 2.34 18.31
CA LYS A 63 0.22 1.05 17.74
C LYS A 63 0.79 0.74 16.36
N SER A 64 0.79 1.73 15.47
CA SER A 64 1.21 1.53 14.08
C SER A 64 2.64 1.01 14.00
N LEU A 65 3.56 1.66 14.69
CA LEU A 65 4.96 1.20 14.73
C LEU A 65 5.10 -0.15 15.42
N ALA A 66 4.31 -0.38 16.48
CA ALA A 66 4.38 -1.61 17.26
C ALA A 66 3.96 -2.87 16.50
N TYR A 67 3.06 -2.79 15.52
CA TYR A 67 2.75 -3.95 14.67
C TYR A 67 3.53 -3.96 13.35
N LEU A 68 3.86 -2.78 12.80
CA LEU A 68 4.58 -2.72 11.53
C LEU A 68 6.03 -3.19 11.65
N ALA A 69 6.74 -2.73 12.69
CA ALA A 69 8.16 -3.05 12.83
C ALA A 69 8.43 -4.57 12.89
N PRO A 70 7.79 -5.36 13.76
CA PRO A 70 8.01 -6.81 13.78
C PRO A 70 7.58 -7.49 12.49
N ALA A 71 6.46 -7.09 11.88
CA ALA A 71 5.98 -7.66 10.64
C ALA A 71 6.95 -7.40 9.47
N ILE A 72 7.50 -6.19 9.38
CA ILE A 72 8.49 -5.83 8.35
C ILE A 72 9.80 -6.58 8.55
N ILE A 73 10.30 -6.67 9.79
CA ILE A 73 11.53 -7.40 10.11
C ILE A 73 11.38 -8.87 9.70
N HIS A 74 10.26 -9.49 10.09
CA HIS A 74 9.95 -10.88 9.69
C HIS A 74 9.90 -11.03 8.17
N ALA A 75 9.18 -10.15 7.49
CA ALA A 75 9.04 -10.21 6.03
C ALA A 75 10.40 -10.11 5.30
N ILE A 76 11.33 -9.32 5.83
CA ILE A 76 12.68 -9.19 5.29
C ILE A 76 13.52 -10.44 5.56
N GLN A 77 13.44 -10.99 6.79
CA GLN A 77 14.22 -12.18 7.17
C GLN A 77 13.80 -13.43 6.40
N GLU A 78 12.49 -13.59 6.21
CA GLU A 78 11.90 -14.75 5.54
C GLU A 78 11.66 -14.56 4.03
N GLU A 79 12.05 -13.40 3.48
CA GLU A 79 11.80 -13.02 2.08
C GLU A 79 10.32 -13.12 1.68
N LYS A 80 9.43 -12.79 2.64
CA LYS A 80 7.97 -12.85 2.48
C LYS A 80 7.37 -11.49 2.14
N HIS A 81 6.11 -11.52 1.71
CA HIS A 81 5.27 -10.34 1.54
C HIS A 81 4.24 -10.28 2.67
N ILE A 82 3.99 -9.08 3.18
CA ILE A 82 2.95 -8.85 4.18
C ILE A 82 1.87 -7.93 3.64
N TYR A 83 0.64 -8.13 4.08
CA TYR A 83 -0.48 -7.27 3.77
C TYR A 83 -1.01 -6.60 5.04
N ILE A 84 -1.13 -5.27 4.98
CA ILE A 84 -1.70 -4.45 6.05
C ILE A 84 -3.09 -4.01 5.63
N GLY A 85 -4.10 -4.67 6.19
CA GLY A 85 -5.50 -4.33 5.96
C GLY A 85 -5.96 -3.17 6.86
N THR A 86 -6.64 -2.19 6.28
CA THR A 86 -7.18 -1.04 7.01
C THR A 86 -8.67 -0.89 6.79
N GLY A 87 -9.38 -0.28 7.76
CA GLY A 87 -10.81 0.02 7.63
C GLY A 87 -11.09 1.34 6.91
N THR A 88 -10.13 2.26 6.82
CA THR A 88 -10.35 3.62 6.30
C THR A 88 -9.26 4.07 5.34
N LYS A 89 -9.62 4.94 4.38
CA LYS A 89 -8.67 5.59 3.47
C LYS A 89 -7.71 6.52 4.23
N THR A 90 -8.18 7.17 5.29
CA THR A 90 -7.35 8.04 6.13
C THR A 90 -6.19 7.26 6.76
N LEU A 91 -6.46 6.08 7.30
CA LEU A 91 -5.42 5.23 7.87
C LEU A 91 -4.46 4.70 6.79
N GLN A 92 -4.97 4.33 5.60
CA GLN A 92 -4.10 3.99 4.47
C GLN A 92 -3.12 5.11 4.14
N HIS A 93 -3.65 6.36 4.04
CA HIS A 93 -2.82 7.53 3.76
C HIS A 93 -1.78 7.76 4.86
N GLN A 94 -2.18 7.68 6.14
CA GLN A 94 -1.25 7.79 7.26
C GLN A 94 -0.12 6.75 7.17
N LEU A 95 -0.45 5.49 6.91
CA LEU A 95 0.55 4.43 6.76
C LEU A 95 1.52 4.71 5.61
N MET A 96 1.00 5.13 4.45
CA MET A 96 1.80 5.35 3.24
C MET A 96 2.68 6.59 3.32
N GLU A 97 2.19 7.69 3.93
CA GLU A 97 2.87 8.99 3.91
C GLU A 97 3.69 9.29 5.17
N LYS A 98 3.42 8.58 6.27
CA LYS A 98 4.09 8.84 7.55
C LYS A 98 4.80 7.62 8.11
N GLU A 99 4.06 6.54 8.40
CA GLU A 99 4.56 5.41 9.17
C GLU A 99 5.60 4.57 8.40
N LEU A 100 5.29 4.20 7.16
CA LEU A 100 6.21 3.39 6.33
C LEU A 100 7.45 4.17 5.88
N PRO A 101 7.37 5.44 5.45
CA PRO A 101 8.55 6.26 5.22
C PRO A 101 9.40 6.43 6.47
N PHE A 102 8.77 6.62 7.64
CA PHE A 102 9.46 6.69 8.92
C PHE A 102 10.23 5.39 9.23
N LEU A 103 9.54 4.24 9.17
CA LEU A 103 10.20 2.94 9.38
C LEU A 103 11.31 2.68 8.36
N LYS A 104 11.11 3.05 7.10
CA LYS A 104 12.14 2.91 6.06
C LYS A 104 13.40 3.72 6.36
N ARG A 105 13.25 4.84 7.06
CA ARG A 105 14.37 5.71 7.46
C ARG A 105 15.13 5.18 8.67
N TYR A 106 14.44 4.57 9.64
CA TYR A 106 15.01 4.24 10.95
C TYR A 106 15.18 2.75 11.23
N LEU A 107 14.53 1.86 10.49
CA LEU A 107 14.88 0.45 10.49
C LEU A 107 16.15 0.25 9.64
N GLU A 108 17.15 -0.39 10.22
CA GLU A 108 18.43 -0.70 9.54
C GLU A 108 18.26 -1.76 8.43
N SER A 109 17.14 -1.74 7.74
CA SER A 109 16.77 -2.75 6.76
C SER A 109 16.04 -2.12 5.57
N SER A 110 16.41 -2.53 4.36
CA SER A 110 15.75 -2.04 3.15
C SER A 110 14.50 -2.87 2.84
N PHE A 111 13.37 -2.22 2.76
CA PHE A 111 12.10 -2.81 2.29
C PHE A 111 11.37 -1.88 1.31
N SER A 112 10.47 -2.46 0.54
CA SER A 112 9.59 -1.72 -0.37
C SER A 112 8.14 -1.82 0.08
N TYR A 113 7.34 -0.81 -0.26
CA TYR A 113 5.92 -0.80 0.08
C TYR A 113 5.09 -0.23 -1.06
N ALA A 114 3.83 -0.68 -1.16
CA ALA A 114 2.90 -0.24 -2.18
C ALA A 114 1.46 -0.14 -1.65
N LEU A 115 0.73 0.84 -2.16
CA LEU A 115 -0.71 0.98 -1.94
C LEU A 115 -1.46 0.05 -2.89
N CYS A 116 -2.37 -0.75 -2.33
CA CYS A 116 -3.27 -1.63 -3.06
C CYS A 116 -4.68 -1.04 -3.02
N VAL A 117 -5.18 -0.65 -4.17
CA VAL A 117 -6.56 -0.15 -4.35
C VAL A 117 -7.20 -0.80 -5.56
N GLY A 118 -8.53 -0.87 -5.57
CA GLY A 118 -9.30 -1.42 -6.67
C GLY A 118 -9.01 -0.71 -7.99
N SER A 119 -9.17 -1.43 -9.07
CA SER A 119 -8.81 -0.96 -10.42
C SER A 119 -9.57 0.29 -10.87
N GLU A 120 -10.77 0.49 -10.35
CA GLU A 120 -11.63 1.66 -10.59
C GLU A 120 -11.08 2.97 -10.01
N ASN A 121 -10.05 2.87 -9.15
CA ASN A 121 -9.35 4.05 -8.65
C ASN A 121 -8.29 4.60 -9.61
N TYR A 122 -7.98 3.87 -10.69
CA TYR A 122 -6.99 4.28 -11.68
C TYR A 122 -7.65 4.83 -12.94
N VAL A 123 -7.13 5.95 -13.45
CA VAL A 123 -7.51 6.45 -14.76
C VAL A 123 -7.06 5.47 -15.86
N CYS A 124 -7.91 5.25 -16.85
CA CYS A 124 -7.57 4.52 -18.05
C CYS A 124 -7.34 5.50 -19.20
N GLU A 125 -6.09 5.73 -19.55
CA GLU A 125 -5.71 6.68 -20.59
C GLU A 125 -6.36 6.38 -21.96
N ARG A 126 -6.63 5.09 -22.27
CA ARG A 126 -7.34 4.70 -23.49
C ARG A 126 -8.79 5.20 -23.46
N ARG A 127 -9.49 5.06 -22.33
CA ARG A 127 -10.87 5.54 -22.17
C ARG A 127 -10.93 7.07 -22.13
N LEU A 128 -9.98 7.69 -21.45
CA LEU A 128 -9.85 9.15 -21.38
C LEU A 128 -9.57 9.77 -22.77
N GLY A 129 -8.85 9.06 -23.64
CA GLY A 129 -8.56 9.47 -25.00
C GLY A 129 -9.70 9.22 -26.02
N GLY A 130 -10.86 8.71 -25.59
CA GLY A 130 -11.98 8.38 -26.50
C GLY A 130 -11.81 7.08 -27.28
N GLY A 131 -10.68 6.37 -27.07
CA GLY A 131 -10.36 5.16 -27.87
C GLY A 131 -11.05 3.87 -27.43
N ALA A 132 -12.03 3.91 -26.52
CA ALA A 132 -12.78 2.72 -26.13
C ALA A 132 -13.87 2.36 -27.16
N PHE A 133 -14.50 3.38 -27.73
CA PHE A 133 -15.51 3.22 -28.83
C PHE A 133 -15.44 4.44 -29.74
N PRO A 134 -15.35 4.25 -31.08
CA PRO A 134 -15.45 5.34 -32.04
C PRO A 134 -16.79 6.10 -31.86
N GLY A 135 -16.74 7.42 -31.75
CA GLY A 135 -17.93 8.26 -31.57
C GLY A 135 -18.30 8.58 -30.12
N GLN A 136 -17.48 8.20 -29.14
CA GLN A 136 -17.74 8.48 -27.72
C GLN A 136 -17.30 9.87 -27.27
N GLU A 137 -16.67 10.65 -28.11
CA GLU A 137 -16.21 12.01 -27.75
C GLU A 137 -17.37 12.95 -27.34
N ASP A 138 -18.55 12.73 -27.94
CA ASP A 138 -19.77 13.52 -27.66
C ASP A 138 -20.56 13.02 -26.42
N LEU A 139 -20.13 11.94 -25.79
CA LEU A 139 -20.86 11.31 -24.68
C LEU A 139 -20.36 11.75 -23.28
N PHE A 140 -19.36 12.60 -23.21
CA PHE A 140 -18.91 13.11 -21.93
C PHE A 140 -19.85 14.21 -21.43
N PRO A 141 -20.46 14.05 -20.24
CA PRO A 141 -21.43 15.00 -19.72
C PRO A 141 -20.79 16.37 -19.37
N ASN A 142 -19.46 16.42 -19.24
CA ASN A 142 -18.73 17.65 -18.93
C ASN A 142 -17.39 17.70 -19.69
N PRO A 143 -17.34 18.39 -20.85
CA PRO A 143 -16.13 18.53 -21.66
C PRO A 143 -14.97 19.23 -20.92
N ASP A 144 -15.29 20.18 -20.03
CA ASP A 144 -14.27 20.91 -19.27
C ASP A 144 -13.58 20.01 -18.26
N GLU A 145 -14.34 19.15 -17.55
CA GLU A 145 -13.73 18.14 -16.65
C GLU A 145 -12.82 17.18 -17.43
N ILE A 146 -13.22 16.74 -18.61
CA ILE A 146 -12.40 15.85 -19.43
C ILE A 146 -11.12 16.54 -19.90
N SER A 147 -11.19 17.81 -20.27
CA SER A 147 -9.98 18.56 -20.64
C SER A 147 -9.00 18.68 -19.48
N GLN A 148 -9.50 19.01 -18.29
CA GLN A 148 -8.67 19.05 -17.07
C GLN A 148 -8.07 17.68 -16.73
N LEU A 149 -8.85 16.61 -16.83
CA LEU A 149 -8.40 15.24 -16.59
C LEU A 149 -7.35 14.77 -17.60
N ARG A 150 -7.45 15.18 -18.87
CA ARG A 150 -6.42 14.91 -19.87
C ARG A 150 -5.10 15.60 -19.55
N ALA A 151 -5.14 16.87 -19.15
CA ALA A 151 -3.95 17.60 -18.71
C ALA A 151 -3.32 16.98 -17.45
N TRP A 152 -4.14 16.67 -16.45
CA TRP A 152 -3.71 16.02 -15.22
C TRP A 152 -3.07 14.64 -15.48
N ALA A 153 -3.65 13.82 -16.36
CA ALA A 153 -3.14 12.49 -16.67
C ALA A 153 -1.72 12.49 -17.28
N GLN A 154 -1.29 13.62 -17.87
CA GLN A 154 0.07 13.78 -18.40
C GLN A 154 1.11 14.04 -17.32
N THR A 155 0.69 14.57 -16.16
CA THR A 155 1.58 15.00 -15.08
C THR A 155 1.44 14.21 -13.80
N CYS A 156 0.34 13.47 -13.62
CA CYS A 156 0.10 12.68 -12.42
C CYS A 156 1.11 11.51 -12.28
N ARG A 157 1.40 11.15 -11.04
CA ARG A 157 2.44 10.15 -10.74
C ARG A 157 1.94 8.71 -10.86
N GLN A 158 0.76 8.44 -10.36
CA GLN A 158 0.21 7.09 -10.24
C GLN A 158 -1.11 6.89 -10.97
N GLY A 159 -1.74 7.99 -11.43
CA GLY A 159 -3.04 7.96 -12.09
C GLY A 159 -4.19 7.58 -11.17
N LEU A 160 -4.04 7.84 -9.87
CA LEU A 160 -5.06 7.56 -8.87
C LEU A 160 -6.04 8.73 -8.74
N ARG A 161 -7.34 8.42 -8.59
CA ARG A 161 -8.35 9.44 -8.32
C ARG A 161 -8.02 10.30 -7.10
N SER A 162 -7.34 9.74 -6.11
CA SER A 162 -6.91 10.48 -4.91
C SER A 162 -5.79 11.50 -5.16
N GLU A 163 -5.16 11.50 -6.33
CA GLU A 163 -4.17 12.51 -6.74
C GLU A 163 -4.80 13.74 -7.40
N LEU A 164 -6.13 13.73 -7.62
CA LEU A 164 -6.82 14.90 -8.16
C LEU A 164 -6.83 16.02 -7.13
N ASP A 165 -6.40 17.20 -7.53
CA ASP A 165 -6.42 18.46 -6.78
C ASP A 165 -7.58 19.37 -7.18
N PHE A 166 -8.46 18.89 -8.07
CA PHE A 166 -9.66 19.56 -8.54
C PHE A 166 -10.89 18.62 -8.44
N PRO A 167 -12.12 19.19 -8.40
CA PRO A 167 -13.34 18.40 -8.37
C PRO A 167 -13.53 17.57 -9.63
N CYS A 168 -13.91 16.30 -9.47
CA CYS A 168 -14.30 15.43 -10.57
C CYS A 168 -15.57 14.68 -10.19
N SER A 169 -16.61 14.80 -11.01
CA SER A 169 -17.88 14.15 -10.77
C SER A 169 -17.73 12.62 -10.78
N PRO A 170 -18.50 11.89 -9.96
CA PRO A 170 -18.48 10.43 -9.98
C PRO A 170 -18.80 9.86 -11.36
N GLN A 171 -19.71 10.49 -12.10
CA GLN A 171 -20.13 10.08 -13.44
C GLN A 171 -18.97 10.19 -14.43
N THR A 172 -18.28 11.33 -14.47
CA THR A 172 -17.13 11.56 -15.34
C THR A 172 -16.00 10.58 -14.98
N TRP A 173 -15.69 10.40 -13.70
CA TRP A 173 -14.67 9.44 -13.28
C TRP A 173 -15.00 8.02 -13.74
N HIS A 174 -16.23 7.57 -13.57
CA HIS A 174 -16.66 6.22 -13.98
C HIS A 174 -16.50 5.98 -15.49
N GLN A 175 -16.61 7.01 -16.30
CA GLN A 175 -16.41 6.90 -17.75
C GLN A 175 -14.95 6.71 -18.16
N ILE A 176 -14.01 7.22 -17.36
CA ILE A 176 -12.57 7.22 -17.66
C ILE A 176 -11.74 6.28 -16.80
N CYS A 177 -12.27 5.78 -15.67
CA CYS A 177 -11.52 4.85 -14.82
C CYS A 177 -11.33 3.49 -15.51
N ARG A 178 -10.41 2.71 -14.98
CA ARG A 178 -10.23 1.33 -15.45
C ARG A 178 -11.40 0.45 -15.03
N VAL A 179 -11.98 -0.21 -16.00
CA VAL A 179 -13.02 -1.25 -15.83
C VAL A 179 -12.44 -2.57 -16.37
N PRO A 180 -12.41 -3.66 -15.59
CA PRO A 180 -11.80 -4.93 -16.00
C PRO A 180 -12.34 -5.45 -17.32
N GLU A 181 -13.66 -5.46 -17.49
CA GLU A 181 -14.38 -6.00 -18.64
C GLU A 181 -14.12 -5.20 -19.94
N LEU A 182 -13.79 -3.93 -19.79
CA LEU A 182 -13.48 -3.02 -20.90
C LEU A 182 -11.97 -2.90 -21.17
N CYS A 183 -11.15 -3.58 -20.39
CA CYS A 183 -9.69 -3.51 -20.51
C CYS A 183 -9.20 -4.35 -21.69
N ALA A 184 -8.47 -3.73 -22.62
CA ALA A 184 -7.90 -4.47 -23.76
C ALA A 184 -6.70 -5.37 -23.39
N GLY A 185 -6.28 -5.38 -22.13
CA GLY A 185 -5.18 -6.22 -21.65
C GLY A 185 -3.90 -6.05 -22.46
N GLN A 186 -3.34 -7.15 -22.94
CA GLN A 186 -2.13 -7.15 -23.77
C GLN A 186 -2.28 -6.45 -25.14
N LYS A 187 -3.52 -6.33 -25.64
CA LYS A 187 -3.83 -5.63 -26.89
C LYS A 187 -3.98 -4.11 -26.71
N CYS A 188 -3.81 -3.61 -25.48
CA CYS A 188 -3.90 -2.18 -25.22
C CYS A 188 -2.71 -1.43 -25.82
N PRO A 189 -2.91 -0.32 -26.56
CA PRO A 189 -1.81 0.48 -27.12
C PRO A 189 -0.83 0.99 -26.04
N LYS A 190 -1.30 1.17 -24.81
CA LYS A 190 -0.47 1.56 -23.65
C LYS A 190 0.31 0.38 -23.04
N GLY A 191 -0.09 -0.85 -23.31
CA GLY A 191 0.59 -2.06 -22.86
C GLY A 191 0.93 -2.02 -21.35
N GLY A 192 2.18 -2.34 -21.03
CA GLY A 192 2.71 -2.30 -19.66
C GLY A 192 2.88 -0.90 -19.08
N ASP A 193 2.78 0.15 -19.87
CA ASP A 193 3.00 1.54 -19.44
C ASP A 193 1.76 2.20 -18.82
N CYS A 194 0.59 1.55 -18.82
CA CYS A 194 -0.57 2.13 -18.18
C CYS A 194 -0.41 2.18 -16.65
N PHE A 195 -1.04 3.16 -16.03
CA PHE A 195 -0.95 3.39 -14.58
C PHE A 195 -1.27 2.13 -13.75
N TYR A 196 -2.31 1.41 -14.12
CA TYR A 196 -2.71 0.19 -13.43
C TYR A 196 -1.66 -0.93 -13.54
N GLN A 197 -1.09 -1.18 -14.73
CA GLN A 197 -0.07 -2.21 -14.91
C GLN A 197 1.22 -1.85 -14.15
N ARG A 198 1.62 -0.59 -14.19
CA ARG A 198 2.74 -0.10 -13.37
C ARG A 198 2.49 -0.27 -11.87
N ALA A 199 1.26 0.00 -11.42
CA ALA A 199 0.87 -0.23 -10.02
C ALA A 199 0.94 -1.72 -9.67
N ARG A 200 0.39 -2.61 -10.48
CA ARG A 200 0.49 -4.07 -10.28
C ARG A 200 1.93 -4.54 -10.19
N ALA A 201 2.79 -4.07 -11.06
CA ALA A 201 4.22 -4.42 -11.03
C ALA A 201 4.90 -3.94 -9.73
N ARG A 202 4.55 -2.75 -9.22
CA ARG A 202 5.04 -2.26 -7.92
C ARG A 202 4.51 -3.11 -6.77
N ILE A 203 3.22 -3.43 -6.75
CA ILE A 203 2.58 -4.25 -5.72
C ILE A 203 3.22 -5.65 -5.69
N ALA A 204 3.48 -6.24 -6.85
CA ALA A 204 4.10 -7.56 -6.94
C ALA A 204 5.49 -7.62 -6.27
N ARG A 205 6.24 -6.52 -6.35
CA ARG A 205 7.61 -6.43 -5.79
C ARG A 205 7.66 -5.90 -4.35
N ALA A 206 6.53 -5.36 -3.86
CA ALA A 206 6.51 -4.71 -2.56
C ALA A 206 6.55 -5.72 -1.41
N THR A 207 7.48 -5.53 -0.48
CA THR A 207 7.54 -6.28 0.78
C THR A 207 6.28 -6.04 1.62
N VAL A 208 5.83 -4.78 1.70
CA VAL A 208 4.64 -4.37 2.45
C VAL A 208 3.56 -3.89 1.48
N ARG A 209 2.40 -4.50 1.55
CA ARG A 209 1.22 -4.14 0.78
C ARG A 209 0.18 -3.55 1.71
N VAL A 210 -0.26 -2.32 1.44
CA VAL A 210 -1.26 -1.63 2.24
C VAL A 210 -2.55 -1.52 1.44
N GLY A 211 -3.66 -2.00 1.96
CA GLY A 211 -4.95 -1.91 1.29
C GLY A 211 -6.11 -1.90 2.29
N ASN A 212 -7.33 -1.86 1.79
CA ASN A 212 -8.50 -2.01 2.64
C ASN A 212 -8.91 -3.47 2.80
N HIS A 213 -9.72 -3.74 3.82
CA HIS A 213 -10.24 -5.08 4.07
C HIS A 213 -11.09 -5.60 2.92
N HIS A 214 -11.87 -4.72 2.24
CA HIS A 214 -12.71 -5.13 1.12
C HIS A 214 -11.90 -5.70 -0.04
N LEU A 215 -10.77 -5.06 -0.38
CA LEU A 215 -9.89 -5.57 -1.44
C LEU A 215 -9.29 -6.92 -1.05
N LEU A 216 -8.85 -7.07 0.21
CA LEU A 216 -8.30 -8.34 0.70
C LEU A 216 -9.33 -9.46 0.61
N PHE A 217 -10.56 -9.24 1.08
CA PHE A 217 -11.60 -10.25 1.04
C PHE A 217 -12.09 -10.56 -0.38
N ALA A 218 -12.18 -9.56 -1.25
CA ALA A 218 -12.47 -9.78 -2.66
C ALA A 218 -11.40 -10.63 -3.34
N ASP A 219 -10.13 -10.39 -3.03
CA ASP A 219 -9.00 -11.14 -3.56
C ASP A 219 -8.99 -12.60 -3.06
N LEU A 220 -9.28 -12.80 -1.79
CA LEU A 220 -9.44 -14.15 -1.20
C LEU A 220 -10.56 -14.95 -1.85
N GLN A 221 -11.68 -14.29 -2.23
CA GLN A 221 -12.80 -14.92 -2.92
C GLN A 221 -12.52 -15.24 -4.39
N SER A 222 -11.63 -14.51 -5.03
CA SER A 222 -11.30 -14.64 -6.46
C SER A 222 -9.99 -15.41 -6.72
N ASP A 223 -9.56 -16.26 -5.79
CA ASP A 223 -8.28 -16.99 -5.90
C ASP A 223 -7.06 -16.09 -6.18
N TRP A 224 -6.99 -14.94 -5.54
CA TRP A 224 -5.87 -14.01 -5.63
C TRP A 224 -5.71 -13.34 -7.01
N GLU A 225 -6.82 -13.04 -7.66
CA GLU A 225 -6.80 -12.39 -8.97
C GLU A 225 -6.32 -10.94 -8.91
N TYR A 226 -6.60 -10.24 -7.81
CA TYR A 226 -6.34 -8.80 -7.67
C TYR A 226 -4.97 -8.48 -7.05
N LEU A 227 -4.48 -9.30 -6.14
CA LEU A 227 -3.20 -9.12 -5.44
C LEU A 227 -2.17 -10.17 -5.92
N PRO A 228 -1.11 -9.77 -6.62
CA PRO A 228 -0.06 -10.71 -7.04
C PRO A 228 0.98 -10.91 -5.93
N PRO A 229 1.72 -12.00 -5.98
CA PRO A 229 1.31 -13.39 -5.88
C PRO A 229 0.80 -13.71 -4.46
N ARG A 230 0.37 -14.94 -4.19
CA ARG A 230 -0.10 -15.34 -2.85
C ARG A 230 0.80 -14.79 -1.75
N ILE A 231 0.18 -14.19 -0.74
CA ILE A 231 0.80 -13.92 0.55
C ILE A 231 0.92 -15.29 1.22
N SER A 232 2.10 -15.82 1.25
CA SER A 232 2.39 -17.12 1.88
C SER A 232 2.59 -16.95 3.37
#